data_37080f48ba5a3f53da1605ccd492df11
#
_entry.id   37080f48ba5a3f53da1605ccd492df11
#
_cell.length_a   1.000
_cell.length_b   1.000
_cell.length_c   1.000
_cell.angle_alpha   90.00
_cell.angle_beta   90.00
_cell.angle_gamma   90.00
#
_symmetry.space_group_name_H-M   'P 1'
#
loop_
_entity.id
_entity.type
_entity.pdbx_description
1 polymer ?
#
loop_
_entity_poly.entity_id
_entity_poly.type
_entity_poly.pdbx_seq_one_letter_code
_entity_poly.pdbx_strand_id
1 'polypeptide(L)'
;QIQGDSMLPFLPGSYLISSYMQDWSFIKTGELYVFLTQDHGVVFKRARNFIGETGEIELISDNTIYDPYRVHVEDLLEVWKVEGNIQFDLSNKHVNDSVANKLDTLKQEVRALRSALEKNVA
;
A
#
# COMPACT_ATOMS: atom_id res chain seq x y z
N GLN A 1 -6.47 -5.53 1.07
CA GLN A 1 -7.41 -5.40 -0.05
C GLN A 1 -7.86 -3.95 -0.19
N ILE A 2 -7.86 -3.44 -1.42
CA ILE A 2 -8.30 -2.08 -1.71
C ILE A 2 -9.83 -2.01 -1.64
N GLN A 3 -10.33 -1.00 -0.91
CA GLN A 3 -11.74 -0.69 -0.83
C GLN A 3 -11.98 0.75 -1.27
N GLY A 4 -13.14 0.99 -1.91
CA GLY A 4 -13.49 2.30 -2.43
C GLY A 4 -12.85 2.60 -3.78
N ASP A 5 -12.94 3.86 -4.22
CA ASP A 5 -12.55 4.28 -5.56
C ASP A 5 -11.56 5.45 -5.59
N SER A 6 -11.03 5.87 -4.43
CA SER A 6 -10.11 7.02 -4.34
C SER A 6 -8.81 6.81 -5.12
N MET A 7 -8.42 5.57 -5.36
CA MET A 7 -7.19 5.22 -6.06
C MET A 7 -7.43 4.52 -7.40
N LEU A 8 -8.50 4.87 -8.10
CA LEU A 8 -8.65 4.45 -9.49
C LEU A 8 -7.47 4.95 -10.33
N PRO A 9 -6.88 4.15 -11.23
CA PRO A 9 -7.41 2.91 -11.81
C PRO A 9 -7.14 1.62 -11.01
N PHE A 10 -6.66 1.69 -9.78
CA PHE A 10 -6.54 0.51 -8.93
C PHE A 10 -7.94 0.07 -8.50
N LEU A 11 -8.38 -1.10 -8.96
CA LEU A 11 -9.75 -1.57 -8.78
C LEU A 11 -10.02 -1.99 -7.33
N PRO A 12 -11.23 -1.71 -6.80
CA PRO A 12 -11.65 -2.26 -5.52
C PRO A 12 -11.55 -3.79 -5.52
N GLY A 13 -11.15 -4.38 -4.40
CA GLY A 13 -10.94 -5.81 -4.30
C GLY A 13 -9.55 -6.29 -4.67
N SER A 14 -8.68 -5.42 -5.19
CA SER A 14 -7.29 -5.75 -5.44
C SER A 14 -6.51 -5.93 -4.14
N TYR A 15 -5.43 -6.71 -4.21
CA TYR A 15 -4.52 -6.90 -3.08
C TYR A 15 -3.24 -6.11 -3.30
N LEU A 16 -2.78 -5.43 -2.27
CA LEU A 16 -1.51 -4.70 -2.30
C LEU A 16 -0.40 -5.55 -1.70
N ILE A 17 0.76 -5.49 -2.36
CA ILE A 17 2.01 -6.02 -1.82
C ILE A 17 2.81 -4.83 -1.31
N SER A 18 3.11 -4.82 -0.01
CA SER A 18 3.74 -3.66 0.61
C SER A 18 4.80 -4.08 1.61
N SER A 19 5.77 -3.19 1.85
CA SER A 19 6.83 -3.37 2.82
C SER A 19 6.79 -2.26 3.87
N TYR A 20 7.05 -2.64 5.12
CA TYR A 20 7.04 -1.72 6.26
C TYR A 20 8.21 -0.74 6.17
N MET A 21 7.94 0.55 6.43
CA MET A 21 8.95 1.60 6.49
C MET A 21 9.21 2.01 7.93
N GLN A 22 10.46 1.85 8.38
CA GLN A 22 10.88 2.33 9.70
C GLN A 22 11.21 3.83 9.69
N ASP A 23 11.82 4.30 8.61
CA ASP A 23 12.26 5.70 8.48
C ASP A 23 11.42 6.42 7.45
N TRP A 24 10.57 7.32 7.91
CA TRP A 24 9.63 8.06 7.05
C TRP A 24 10.31 9.17 6.25
N SER A 25 11.56 9.53 6.58
CA SER A 25 12.32 10.48 5.77
C SER A 25 12.59 9.97 4.35
N PHE A 26 12.51 8.65 4.14
CA PHE A 26 12.66 8.03 2.82
C PHE A 26 11.37 8.00 2.00
N ILE A 27 10.27 8.55 2.48
CA ILE A 27 9.05 8.67 1.69
C ILE A 27 9.31 9.55 0.48
N LYS A 28 9.09 9.01 -0.72
CA LYS A 28 9.33 9.70 -1.98
C LYS A 28 8.06 10.32 -2.52
N THR A 29 8.13 11.62 -2.86
CA THR A 29 7.04 12.33 -3.51
C THR A 29 6.67 11.65 -4.83
N GLY A 30 5.38 11.39 -5.01
CA GLY A 30 4.83 10.76 -6.21
C GLY A 30 4.66 9.25 -6.12
N GLU A 31 5.20 8.59 -5.12
CA GLU A 31 5.06 7.15 -4.93
C GLU A 31 3.85 6.79 -4.05
N LEU A 32 3.47 5.52 -4.10
CA LEU A 32 2.29 4.97 -3.43
C LEU A 32 2.64 4.34 -2.09
N TYR A 33 1.82 4.63 -1.09
CA TYR A 33 1.99 4.11 0.26
C TYR A 33 0.65 3.75 0.88
N VAL A 34 0.69 2.85 1.86
CA VAL A 34 -0.41 2.64 2.81
C VAL A 34 -0.02 3.34 4.10
N PHE A 35 -0.87 4.24 4.56
CA PHE A 35 -0.66 4.98 5.80
C PHE A 35 -1.66 4.53 6.85
N LEU A 36 -1.16 4.23 8.04
CA LEU A 36 -2.01 4.07 9.22
C LEU A 36 -1.96 5.38 9.98
N THR A 37 -3.10 6.07 10.06
CA THR A 37 -3.23 7.38 10.69
C THR A 37 -4.16 7.32 11.89
N GLN A 38 -4.00 8.25 12.84
CA GLN A 38 -4.89 8.34 13.99
C GLN A 38 -6.31 8.75 13.60
N ASP A 39 -6.44 9.74 12.71
CA ASP A 39 -7.73 10.36 12.43
C ASP A 39 -8.45 9.74 11.23
N HIS A 40 -7.71 9.18 10.28
CA HIS A 40 -8.27 8.67 9.03
C HIS A 40 -8.19 7.15 8.90
N GLY A 41 -7.62 6.46 9.90
CA GLY A 41 -7.43 5.01 9.87
C GLY A 41 -6.40 4.58 8.81
N VAL A 42 -6.68 3.48 8.13
CA VAL A 42 -5.80 2.95 7.09
C VAL A 42 -6.21 3.54 5.75
N VAL A 43 -5.29 4.25 5.10
CA VAL A 43 -5.54 4.88 3.80
C VAL A 43 -4.45 4.50 2.80
N PHE A 44 -4.84 4.29 1.56
CA PHE A 44 -3.96 4.03 0.42
C PHE A 44 -3.91 5.30 -0.44
N LYS A 45 -2.75 5.94 -0.46
CA LYS A 45 -2.60 7.25 -1.10
C LYS A 45 -1.23 7.40 -1.73
N ARG A 46 -1.14 8.33 -2.68
CA ARG A 46 0.14 8.83 -3.18
C ARG A 46 0.63 9.91 -2.23
N ALA A 47 1.94 9.95 -1.98
CA ALA A 47 2.53 10.89 -1.02
C ALA A 47 3.17 12.08 -1.69
N ARG A 48 3.12 13.23 -1.00
CA ARG A 48 4.01 14.34 -1.24
C ARG A 48 4.70 14.70 0.08
N ASN A 49 6.03 14.60 0.11
CA ASN A 49 6.78 14.68 1.35
C ASN A 49 7.19 16.11 1.69
N PHE A 50 6.60 16.67 2.74
CA PHE A 50 6.94 17.98 3.30
C PHE A 50 7.51 17.87 4.72
N ILE A 51 8.00 16.68 5.10
CA ILE A 51 8.49 16.45 6.48
C ILE A 51 9.61 17.42 6.86
N GLY A 52 10.58 17.63 5.97
CA GLY A 52 11.70 18.52 6.23
C GLY A 52 11.33 20.00 6.31
N GLU A 53 10.20 20.39 5.77
CA GLU A 53 9.75 21.79 5.69
C GLU A 53 8.73 22.12 6.77
N THR A 54 7.69 21.31 6.91
CA THR A 54 6.58 21.58 7.81
C THR A 54 6.23 20.44 8.76
N GLY A 55 6.92 19.30 8.65
CA GLY A 55 6.58 18.10 9.41
C GLY A 55 5.31 17.41 8.93
N GLU A 56 4.89 17.67 7.69
CA GLU A 56 3.66 17.14 7.15
C GLU A 56 3.89 16.28 5.90
N ILE A 57 2.95 15.38 5.65
CA ILE A 57 2.85 14.64 4.39
C ILE A 57 1.50 14.94 3.78
N GLU A 58 1.48 15.28 2.50
CA GLU A 58 0.23 15.43 1.75
C GLU A 58 -0.16 14.08 1.16
N LEU A 59 -1.40 13.68 1.41
CA LEU A 59 -1.97 12.44 0.94
C LEU A 59 -2.88 12.72 -0.24
N ILE A 60 -2.55 12.13 -1.39
CA ILE A 60 -3.19 12.44 -2.67
C ILE A 60 -3.88 11.19 -3.20
N SER A 61 -5.15 11.32 -3.55
CA SER A 61 -5.90 10.28 -4.25
C SER A 61 -5.67 10.41 -5.75
N ASP A 62 -5.45 9.27 -6.44
CA ASP A 62 -5.35 9.29 -7.90
C ASP A 62 -6.68 9.64 -8.56
N ASN A 63 -7.80 9.35 -7.89
CA ASN A 63 -9.10 9.84 -8.32
C ASN A 63 -9.25 11.30 -7.91
N THR A 64 -9.29 12.20 -8.89
CA THR A 64 -9.26 13.66 -8.68
C THR A 64 -10.53 14.25 -8.08
N ILE A 65 -11.61 13.47 -7.94
CA ILE A 65 -12.81 13.95 -7.22
C ILE A 65 -12.57 14.06 -5.71
N TYR A 66 -11.53 13.41 -5.19
CA TYR A 66 -11.13 13.51 -3.79
C TYR A 66 -10.01 14.54 -3.64
N ASP A 67 -10.21 15.51 -2.77
CA ASP A 67 -9.21 16.54 -2.52
C ASP A 67 -8.02 15.98 -1.73
N PRO A 68 -6.78 16.41 -2.03
CA PRO A 68 -5.64 16.08 -1.20
C PRO A 68 -5.75 16.72 0.17
N TYR A 69 -5.15 16.07 1.16
CA TYR A 69 -5.10 16.61 2.51
C TYR A 69 -3.75 16.33 3.15
N ARG A 70 -3.37 17.10 4.15
CA ARG A 70 -2.11 16.97 4.84
C ARG A 70 -2.28 16.31 6.20
N VAL A 71 -1.32 15.47 6.56
CA VAL A 71 -1.26 14.81 7.86
C VAL A 71 0.09 15.14 8.49
N HIS A 72 0.08 15.55 9.75
CA HIS A 72 1.32 15.76 10.50
C HIS A 72 1.95 14.42 10.85
N VAL A 73 3.30 14.35 10.86
CA VAL A 73 4.00 13.10 11.18
C VAL A 73 3.65 12.55 12.56
N GLU A 74 3.27 13.41 13.49
CA GLU A 74 2.83 13.00 14.83
C GLU A 74 1.53 12.18 14.80
N ASP A 75 0.72 12.34 13.76
CA ASP A 75 -0.54 11.62 13.58
C ASP A 75 -0.39 10.35 12.74
N LEU A 76 0.80 10.09 12.23
CA LEU A 76 1.12 8.85 11.53
C LEU A 76 1.54 7.78 12.51
N LEU A 77 0.97 6.59 12.38
CA LEU A 77 1.30 5.43 13.21
C LEU A 77 2.21 4.45 12.47
N GLU A 78 1.90 4.16 11.21
CA GLU A 78 2.69 3.26 10.36
C GLU A 78 2.64 3.75 8.91
N VAL A 79 3.70 3.44 8.17
CA VAL A 79 3.77 3.66 6.72
C VAL A 79 4.31 2.40 6.06
N TRP A 80 3.63 1.97 4.99
CA TRP A 80 3.99 0.81 4.20
C TRP A 80 4.17 1.24 2.76
N LYS A 81 5.35 0.96 2.18
CA LYS A 81 5.61 1.25 0.77
C LYS A 81 4.92 0.19 -0.09
N VAL A 82 4.17 0.64 -1.09
CA VAL A 82 3.51 -0.28 -2.04
C VAL A 82 4.53 -0.73 -3.08
N GLU A 83 4.78 -2.03 -3.12
CA GLU A 83 5.71 -2.65 -4.07
C GLU A 83 4.99 -3.19 -5.31
N GLY A 84 3.70 -3.49 -5.19
CA GLY A 84 2.90 -3.98 -6.30
C GLY A 84 1.46 -4.23 -5.89
N ASN A 85 0.66 -4.66 -6.85
CA ASN A 85 -0.71 -5.04 -6.57
C ASN A 85 -1.12 -6.25 -7.41
N ILE A 86 -2.12 -6.98 -6.92
CA ILE A 86 -2.70 -8.12 -7.62
C ILE A 86 -4.16 -7.80 -7.87
N GLN A 87 -4.55 -7.81 -9.14
CA GLN A 87 -5.93 -7.58 -9.58
C GLN A 87 -6.44 -8.85 -10.26
N PHE A 88 -7.71 -9.17 -10.01
CA PHE A 88 -8.34 -10.34 -10.59
C PHE A 88 -9.49 -9.93 -11.49
N ASP A 89 -9.53 -10.52 -12.71
CA ASP A 89 -10.71 -10.49 -13.56
C ASP A 89 -11.53 -11.75 -13.29
N LEU A 90 -12.66 -11.57 -12.62
CA LEU A 90 -13.53 -12.68 -12.24
C LEU A 90 -14.54 -13.06 -13.33
N SER A 91 -14.45 -12.46 -14.52
CA SER A 91 -15.40 -12.71 -15.61
C SER A 91 -15.18 -14.06 -16.31
N ASN A 92 -14.03 -14.73 -16.11
CA ASN A 92 -13.68 -16.00 -16.75
C ASN A 92 -13.23 -17.02 -15.69
N LYS A 93 -14.03 -18.11 -15.55
CA LYS A 93 -13.76 -19.16 -14.56
C LYS A 93 -12.40 -19.85 -14.75
N HIS A 94 -11.98 -20.09 -16.00
CA HIS A 94 -10.70 -20.75 -16.28
C HIS A 94 -9.51 -19.89 -15.86
N VAL A 95 -9.63 -18.58 -16.08
CA VAL A 95 -8.62 -17.62 -15.63
C VAL A 95 -8.59 -17.56 -14.11
N ASN A 96 -9.77 -17.65 -13.46
CA ASN A 96 -9.86 -17.60 -12.00
C ASN A 96 -9.13 -18.77 -11.32
N ASP A 97 -9.25 -19.99 -11.84
CA ASP A 97 -8.56 -21.15 -11.29
C ASP A 97 -7.04 -21.00 -11.42
N SER A 98 -6.57 -20.54 -12.57
CA SER A 98 -5.15 -20.29 -12.80
C SER A 98 -4.62 -19.17 -11.88
N VAL A 99 -5.39 -18.10 -11.70
CA VAL A 99 -5.01 -16.98 -10.84
C VAL A 99 -5.00 -17.40 -9.38
N ALA A 100 -5.97 -18.19 -8.92
CA ALA A 100 -6.02 -18.71 -7.56
C ALA A 100 -4.76 -19.55 -7.26
N ASN A 101 -4.34 -20.40 -8.18
CA ASN A 101 -3.12 -21.20 -8.04
C ASN A 101 -1.88 -20.32 -7.95
N LYS A 102 -1.77 -19.30 -8.79
CA LYS A 102 -0.65 -18.34 -8.75
C LYS A 102 -0.61 -17.57 -7.44
N LEU A 103 -1.78 -17.17 -6.93
CA LEU A 103 -1.87 -16.47 -5.66
C LEU A 103 -1.37 -17.35 -4.50
N ASP A 104 -1.77 -18.61 -4.47
CA ASP A 104 -1.31 -19.54 -3.44
C ASP A 104 0.20 -19.72 -3.50
N THR A 105 0.76 -19.87 -4.70
CA THR A 105 2.22 -19.94 -4.90
C THR A 105 2.92 -18.69 -4.38
N LEU A 106 2.42 -17.50 -4.70
CA LEU A 106 2.98 -16.23 -4.21
C LEU A 106 2.91 -16.14 -2.69
N LYS A 107 1.80 -16.54 -2.09
CA LYS A 107 1.67 -16.56 -0.63
C LYS A 107 2.71 -17.47 0.02
N GLN A 108 2.96 -18.65 -0.57
CA GLN A 108 3.98 -19.57 -0.08
C GLN A 108 5.38 -18.98 -0.22
N GLU A 109 5.70 -18.34 -1.33
CA GLU A 109 6.99 -17.68 -1.55
C GLU A 109 7.24 -16.55 -0.56
N VAL A 110 6.23 -15.73 -0.31
CA VAL A 110 6.32 -14.64 0.67
C VAL A 110 6.54 -15.18 2.08
N ARG A 111 5.85 -16.26 2.45
CA ARG A 111 6.04 -16.92 3.75
C ARG A 111 7.45 -17.49 3.89
N ALA A 112 7.98 -18.10 2.84
CA ALA A 112 9.32 -18.64 2.82
C ALA A 112 10.38 -17.55 2.97
N LEU A 113 10.22 -16.43 2.27
CA LEU A 113 11.11 -15.27 2.40
C LEU A 113 11.06 -14.68 3.78
N ARG A 114 9.87 -14.53 4.36
CA ARG A 114 9.70 -14.01 5.71
C ARG A 114 10.38 -14.92 6.73
N SER A 115 10.22 -16.23 6.63
CA SER A 115 10.88 -17.20 7.51
C SER A 115 12.40 -17.13 7.38
N ALA A 116 12.94 -16.99 6.16
CA ALA A 116 14.38 -16.84 5.94
C ALA A 116 14.92 -15.56 6.59
N LEU A 117 14.18 -14.44 6.46
CA LEU A 117 14.55 -13.17 7.09
C LEU A 117 14.51 -13.26 8.61
N GLU A 118 13.53 -13.91 9.19
CA GLU A 118 13.40 -14.09 10.64
C GLU A 118 14.58 -14.92 11.18
N LYS A 119 15.03 -15.94 10.45
CA LYS A 119 16.19 -16.75 10.83
C LYS A 119 17.49 -15.96 10.81
N ASN A 120 17.61 -14.96 9.95
CA ASN A 120 18.83 -14.17 9.80
C ASN A 120 18.93 -12.99 10.77
N VAL A 121 17.85 -12.69 11.49
CA VAL A 121 17.77 -11.56 12.43
C VAL A 121 18.07 -11.98 13.89
N ALA A 122 18.27 -13.24 14.11
CA ALA A 122 18.55 -13.75 15.45
C ALA A 122 19.92 -13.33 15.98
#